data_2207bdf187a52aafcc394452d0e55548
#
_entry.id   2207bdf187a52aafcc394452d0e55548
#
_cell.length_a   1.000
_cell.length_b   1.000
_cell.length_c   1.000
_cell.angle_alpha   90.00
_cell.angle_beta   90.00
_cell.angle_gamma   90.00
#
_symmetry.space_group_name_H-M   'P 1'
#
loop_
_entity.id
_entity.type
_entity.pdbx_description
1 polymer ?
#
loop_
_entity_poly.entity_id
_entity_poly.type
_entity_poly.pdbx_seq_one_letter_code
_entity_poly.pdbx_strand_id
1 'polypeptide(L)'
;PELKGSFEECPPSMIDFAVRDRRWCQGNMQHMKVLVSKGLHPVSRVHFIIGIMSYLSSPLWLSFLLVGLATALGRNIFQPEYFPTYYTLFPTWPIFDKFGTISLFVLSMFMLVFPKFLGLIVYLTQNKFKDIGGFFGAVKSVLAEIVFSALSAPIMMMFQSKFVFDIFAGIDAGWNTQNRDETGTSFREAWARHRWHTILGAATTVIVWKYAHSLFWWMLPITVGLMLSIPISMISSREKTGIAARKHKYFIIPEEIRVPEILTEALDFKKQLSHRNGQKFGVENIVDDSVLNALHILMLPVNGPAPEFGTKALEMAKIKLENYINHGLEMDLSREEEIALLYSPDVLKKANLMKQLENCNEL
;
A
#
# COMPACT_ATOMS: atom_id res chain seq x y z
N PRO A 1 -4.48 27.39 2.25
CA PRO A 1 -5.43 27.21 3.33
C PRO A 1 -4.69 26.66 4.55
N GLU A 2 -4.74 27.40 5.65
CA GLU A 2 -4.06 27.04 6.90
C GLU A 2 -5.03 26.31 7.84
N LEU A 3 -5.81 25.38 7.31
CA LEU A 3 -6.69 24.55 8.12
C LEU A 3 -5.82 23.56 8.91
N LYS A 4 -5.78 23.74 10.24
CA LYS A 4 -5.14 22.82 11.17
C LYS A 4 -6.13 21.71 11.56
N GLY A 5 -5.61 20.54 11.93
CA GLY A 5 -6.41 19.45 12.48
C GLY A 5 -6.86 18.39 11.49
N SER A 6 -6.28 18.33 10.27
CA SER A 6 -6.48 17.24 9.32
C SER A 6 -5.19 16.44 9.18
N PHE A 7 -5.21 15.19 9.64
CA PHE A 7 -4.07 14.27 9.57
C PHE A 7 -4.50 12.96 8.92
N GLU A 8 -3.62 12.37 8.13
CA GLU A 8 -3.84 11.11 7.45
C GLU A 8 -2.65 10.18 7.69
N GLU A 9 -2.92 8.90 7.91
CA GLU A 9 -1.91 7.85 8.00
C GLU A 9 -1.78 7.11 6.66
N CYS A 10 -0.55 6.73 6.33
CA CYS A 10 -0.31 5.83 5.21
C CYS A 10 -0.76 4.40 5.55
N PRO A 11 -1.16 3.60 4.56
CA PRO A 11 -1.43 2.18 4.77
C PRO A 11 -0.24 1.46 5.42
N PRO A 12 -0.50 0.50 6.34
CA PRO A 12 0.55 -0.12 7.17
C PRO A 12 1.48 -1.04 6.38
N SER A 13 1.07 -1.49 5.19
CA SER A 13 1.88 -2.39 4.36
C SER A 13 2.01 -1.89 2.93
N MET A 14 3.06 -2.35 2.24
CA MET A 14 3.25 -2.09 0.80
C MET A 14 2.10 -2.66 -0.04
N ILE A 15 1.50 -3.77 0.37
CA ILE A 15 0.38 -4.39 -0.32
C ILE A 15 -0.87 -3.53 -0.18
N ASP A 16 -1.19 -3.06 1.03
CA ASP A 16 -2.32 -2.17 1.28
C ASP A 16 -2.14 -0.83 0.56
N PHE A 17 -0.90 -0.33 0.56
CA PHE A 17 -0.55 0.86 -0.23
C PHE A 17 -0.83 0.63 -1.72
N ALA A 18 -0.42 -0.50 -2.29
CA ALA A 18 -0.68 -0.82 -3.69
C ALA A 18 -2.18 -0.97 -4.00
N VAL A 19 -2.98 -1.52 -3.06
CA VAL A 19 -4.45 -1.60 -3.20
C VAL A 19 -5.07 -0.19 -3.24
N ARG A 20 -4.63 0.72 -2.37
CA ARG A 20 -5.06 2.13 -2.39
C ARG A 20 -4.62 2.82 -3.67
N ASP A 21 -3.36 2.64 -4.06
CA ASP A 21 -2.76 3.26 -5.24
C ASP A 21 -3.45 2.83 -6.54
N ARG A 22 -3.93 1.59 -6.63
CA ARG A 22 -4.72 1.11 -7.77
C ARG A 22 -5.98 1.95 -8.02
N ARG A 23 -6.68 2.35 -6.96
CA ARG A 23 -7.87 3.21 -7.10
C ARG A 23 -7.51 4.61 -7.60
N TRP A 24 -6.43 5.16 -7.08
CA TRP A 24 -5.92 6.45 -7.53
C TRP A 24 -5.42 6.38 -8.98
N CYS A 25 -4.76 5.29 -9.36
CA CYS A 25 -4.39 5.02 -10.74
C CYS A 25 -5.62 5.03 -11.65
N GLN A 26 -6.70 4.34 -11.27
CA GLN A 26 -7.94 4.32 -12.06
C GLN A 26 -8.52 5.71 -12.22
N GLY A 27 -8.63 6.50 -11.15
CA GLY A 27 -9.12 7.88 -11.21
C GLY A 27 -8.27 8.75 -12.13
N ASN A 28 -6.94 8.69 -12.01
CA ASN A 28 -6.04 9.46 -12.85
C ASN A 28 -6.09 9.01 -14.33
N MET A 29 -6.21 7.71 -14.60
CA MET A 29 -6.37 7.23 -15.99
C MET A 29 -7.71 7.67 -16.61
N GLN A 30 -8.79 7.75 -15.81
CA GLN A 30 -10.08 8.27 -16.29
C GLN A 30 -9.99 9.76 -16.68
N HIS A 31 -9.09 10.54 -16.09
CA HIS A 31 -8.84 11.92 -16.48
C HIS A 31 -8.38 12.07 -17.94
N MET A 32 -7.88 11.03 -18.59
CA MET A 32 -7.57 11.06 -20.03
C MET A 32 -8.79 11.47 -20.87
N LYS A 33 -10.00 11.02 -20.49
CA LYS A 33 -11.24 11.39 -21.16
C LYS A 33 -11.65 12.83 -20.86
N VAL A 34 -11.39 13.30 -19.66
CA VAL A 34 -11.72 14.67 -19.20
C VAL A 34 -10.75 15.69 -19.79
N LEU A 35 -9.49 15.31 -20.02
CA LEU A 35 -8.42 16.18 -20.53
C LEU A 35 -8.80 16.92 -21.83
N VAL A 36 -9.57 16.26 -22.70
CA VAL A 36 -10.00 16.79 -24.00
C VAL A 36 -11.32 17.60 -23.94
N SER A 37 -11.94 17.70 -22.77
CA SER A 37 -13.22 18.41 -22.57
C SER A 37 -13.08 19.91 -22.83
N LYS A 38 -14.13 20.52 -23.40
CA LYS A 38 -14.19 21.96 -23.64
C LYS A 38 -14.36 22.71 -22.31
N GLY A 39 -13.81 23.92 -22.23
CA GLY A 39 -13.97 24.81 -21.04
C GLY A 39 -12.97 24.59 -19.90
N LEU A 40 -12.06 23.59 -20.01
CA LEU A 40 -10.99 23.41 -19.01
C LEU A 40 -9.91 24.48 -19.15
N HIS A 41 -9.50 25.05 -18.00
CA HIS A 41 -8.38 25.95 -17.91
C HIS A 41 -7.06 25.21 -18.26
N PRO A 42 -6.08 25.85 -18.96
CA PRO A 42 -4.79 25.22 -19.31
C PRO A 42 -4.05 24.63 -18.12
N VAL A 43 -4.03 25.30 -16.98
CA VAL A 43 -3.39 24.80 -15.75
C VAL A 43 -4.04 23.50 -15.27
N SER A 44 -5.37 23.39 -15.33
CA SER A 44 -6.06 22.14 -14.97
C SER A 44 -5.68 20.99 -15.90
N ARG A 45 -5.49 21.26 -17.19
CA ARG A 45 -5.00 20.26 -18.16
C ARG A 45 -3.60 19.77 -17.80
N VAL A 46 -2.69 20.68 -17.41
CA VAL A 46 -1.34 20.33 -16.96
C VAL A 46 -1.41 19.42 -15.72
N HIS A 47 -2.27 19.73 -14.74
CA HIS A 47 -2.45 18.88 -13.56
C HIS A 47 -2.98 17.49 -13.93
N PHE A 48 -3.93 17.38 -14.85
CA PHE A 48 -4.40 16.07 -15.33
C PHE A 48 -3.29 15.29 -16.04
N ILE A 49 -2.49 15.95 -16.88
CA ILE A 49 -1.34 15.31 -17.54
C ILE A 49 -0.34 14.80 -16.50
N ILE A 50 0.00 15.60 -15.48
CA ILE A 50 0.90 15.17 -14.39
C ILE A 50 0.32 13.96 -13.68
N GLY A 51 -0.97 13.96 -13.32
CA GLY A 51 -1.64 12.83 -12.67
C GLY A 51 -1.64 11.56 -13.54
N ILE A 52 -1.91 11.67 -14.84
CA ILE A 52 -1.85 10.56 -15.79
C ILE A 52 -0.41 10.03 -15.91
N MET A 53 0.56 10.92 -16.10
CA MET A 53 1.97 10.56 -16.28
C MET A 53 2.58 9.93 -15.04
N SER A 54 2.10 10.26 -13.83
CA SER A 54 2.57 9.65 -12.58
C SER A 54 2.38 8.12 -12.57
N TYR A 55 1.39 7.60 -13.27
CA TYR A 55 1.14 6.15 -13.40
C TYR A 55 1.63 5.59 -14.74
N LEU A 56 1.45 6.33 -15.84
CA LEU A 56 1.87 5.87 -17.17
C LEU A 56 3.41 5.75 -17.28
N SER A 57 4.15 6.49 -16.48
CA SER A 57 5.61 6.38 -16.39
C SER A 57 6.09 4.96 -16.04
N SER A 58 5.33 4.21 -15.23
CA SER A 58 5.71 2.86 -14.81
C SER A 58 5.72 1.83 -15.96
N PRO A 59 4.67 1.67 -16.78
CA PRO A 59 4.75 0.81 -17.95
C PRO A 59 5.71 1.32 -19.02
N LEU A 60 5.93 2.64 -19.13
CA LEU A 60 6.96 3.19 -20.02
C LEU A 60 8.37 2.81 -19.55
N TRP A 61 8.64 2.89 -18.24
CA TRP A 61 9.91 2.45 -17.66
C TRP A 61 10.10 0.94 -17.85
N LEU A 62 9.09 0.13 -17.58
CA LEU A 62 9.14 -1.31 -17.83
C LEU A 62 9.46 -1.61 -19.31
N SER A 63 8.80 -0.93 -20.24
CA SER A 63 9.03 -1.07 -21.67
C SER A 63 10.46 -0.68 -22.06
N PHE A 64 10.98 0.42 -21.49
CA PHE A 64 12.36 0.84 -21.68
C PHE A 64 13.37 -0.23 -21.22
N LEU A 65 13.14 -0.84 -20.05
CA LEU A 65 13.99 -1.92 -19.54
C LEU A 65 13.94 -3.17 -20.44
N LEU A 66 12.74 -3.54 -20.92
CA LEU A 66 12.57 -4.68 -21.82
C LEU A 66 13.26 -4.45 -23.18
N VAL A 67 13.11 -3.27 -23.77
CA VAL A 67 13.78 -2.90 -25.01
C VAL A 67 15.30 -2.85 -24.81
N GLY A 68 15.78 -2.28 -23.71
CA GLY A 68 17.19 -2.26 -23.36
C GLY A 68 17.78 -3.66 -23.23
N LEU A 69 17.07 -4.55 -22.53
CA LEU A 69 17.44 -5.96 -22.40
C LEU A 69 17.46 -6.68 -23.75
N ALA A 70 16.40 -6.52 -24.55
CA ALA A 70 16.30 -7.12 -25.89
C ALA A 70 17.43 -6.64 -26.80
N THR A 71 17.78 -5.36 -26.77
CA THR A 71 18.89 -4.80 -27.54
C THR A 71 20.24 -5.38 -27.07
N ALA A 72 20.45 -5.50 -25.75
CA ALA A 72 21.69 -6.07 -25.21
C ALA A 72 21.84 -7.56 -25.57
N LEU A 73 20.75 -8.33 -25.52
CA LEU A 73 20.75 -9.73 -25.93
C LEU A 73 20.94 -9.86 -27.44
N GLY A 74 20.27 -9.03 -28.24
CA GLY A 74 20.39 -9.02 -29.69
C GLY A 74 21.82 -8.79 -30.17
N ARG A 75 22.56 -7.89 -29.52
CA ARG A 75 23.98 -7.63 -29.84
C ARG A 75 24.90 -8.84 -29.61
N ASN A 76 24.55 -9.73 -28.70
CA ASN A 76 25.33 -10.96 -28.46
C ASN A 76 24.95 -12.08 -29.42
N ILE A 77 23.73 -12.07 -29.96
CA ILE A 77 23.24 -13.08 -30.91
C ILE A 77 23.63 -12.70 -32.35
N PHE A 78 23.45 -11.41 -32.69
CA PHE A 78 23.79 -10.88 -34.00
C PHE A 78 25.11 -10.13 -33.91
N GLN A 79 26.18 -10.74 -34.38
CA GLN A 79 27.48 -10.07 -34.44
C GLN A 79 27.38 -8.86 -35.38
N PRO A 80 27.93 -7.69 -35.01
CA PRO A 80 27.90 -6.53 -35.87
C PRO A 80 28.76 -6.80 -37.13
N GLU A 81 28.20 -6.54 -38.30
CA GLU A 81 28.93 -6.53 -39.54
C GLU A 81 29.88 -5.34 -39.56
N TYR A 82 31.16 -5.60 -39.42
CA TYR A 82 32.18 -4.55 -39.46
C TYR A 82 32.45 -4.05 -40.90
N PHE A 83 32.11 -4.83 -41.91
CA PHE A 83 32.28 -4.49 -43.33
C PHE A 83 30.92 -4.59 -44.04
N PRO A 84 30.07 -3.55 -43.96
CA PRO A 84 28.70 -3.60 -44.48
C PRO A 84 28.62 -3.60 -46.03
N THR A 85 29.74 -3.29 -46.72
CA THR A 85 29.83 -3.32 -48.19
C THR A 85 31.14 -3.93 -48.65
N TYR A 86 31.13 -4.66 -49.74
CA TYR A 86 32.28 -5.38 -50.33
C TYR A 86 33.46 -4.47 -50.68
N TYR A 87 33.30 -3.15 -50.68
CA TYR A 87 34.31 -2.17 -51.06
C TYR A 87 34.83 -1.28 -49.91
N THR A 88 34.42 -1.54 -48.66
CA THR A 88 34.95 -0.78 -47.52
C THR A 88 36.28 -1.39 -47.06
N LEU A 89 37.36 -0.62 -47.24
CA LEU A 89 38.71 -0.99 -46.78
C LEU A 89 38.91 -0.84 -45.26
N PHE A 90 38.00 -0.11 -44.59
CA PHE A 90 38.08 0.15 -43.15
C PHE A 90 36.81 -0.37 -42.46
N PRO A 91 36.94 -1.03 -41.28
CA PRO A 91 35.81 -1.50 -40.51
C PRO A 91 34.99 -0.32 -39.97
N THR A 92 33.67 -0.41 -40.09
CA THR A 92 32.73 0.50 -39.42
C THR A 92 32.50 0.01 -38.00
N TRP A 93 33.11 0.68 -37.04
CA TRP A 93 32.92 0.36 -35.63
C TRP A 93 31.54 0.86 -35.14
N PRO A 94 30.76 0.06 -34.40
CA PRO A 94 29.55 0.53 -33.78
C PRO A 94 29.89 1.66 -32.80
N ILE A 95 29.38 2.87 -33.07
CA ILE A 95 29.61 4.02 -32.20
C ILE A 95 28.71 3.86 -30.99
N PHE A 96 29.32 3.72 -29.81
CA PHE A 96 28.61 3.76 -28.53
C PHE A 96 28.92 5.09 -27.84
N ASP A 97 27.91 5.97 -27.77
CA ASP A 97 28.00 7.24 -27.04
C ASP A 97 27.98 7.01 -25.52
N LYS A 98 29.16 6.72 -24.98
CA LYS A 98 29.37 6.54 -23.54
C LYS A 98 29.10 7.82 -22.75
N PHE A 99 29.49 8.96 -23.31
CA PHE A 99 29.35 10.24 -22.64
C PHE A 99 27.87 10.63 -22.51
N GLY A 100 27.10 10.56 -23.57
CA GLY A 100 25.69 10.84 -23.57
C GLY A 100 24.90 9.89 -22.62
N THR A 101 25.24 8.60 -22.62
CA THR A 101 24.61 7.61 -21.74
C THR A 101 24.89 7.90 -20.26
N ILE A 102 26.14 8.18 -19.89
CA ILE A 102 26.52 8.51 -18.50
C ILE A 102 25.90 9.84 -18.08
N SER A 103 25.92 10.85 -18.95
CA SER A 103 25.34 12.16 -18.67
C SER A 103 23.83 12.06 -18.41
N LEU A 104 23.11 11.28 -19.23
CA LEU A 104 21.69 11.04 -19.04
C LEU A 104 21.41 10.33 -17.72
N PHE A 105 22.21 9.32 -17.38
CA PHE A 105 22.08 8.60 -16.11
C PHE A 105 22.32 9.54 -14.92
N VAL A 106 23.41 10.31 -14.93
CA VAL A 106 23.75 11.27 -13.86
C VAL A 106 22.65 12.31 -13.71
N LEU A 107 22.15 12.88 -14.82
CA LEU A 107 21.05 13.85 -14.80
C LEU A 107 19.77 13.22 -14.20
N SER A 108 19.44 11.99 -14.59
CA SER A 108 18.26 11.28 -14.04
C SER A 108 18.41 11.03 -12.55
N MET A 109 19.57 10.56 -12.09
CA MET A 109 19.85 10.35 -10.66
C MET A 109 19.82 11.67 -9.88
N PHE A 110 20.39 12.74 -10.44
CA PHE A 110 20.32 14.07 -9.86
C PHE A 110 18.86 14.52 -9.68
N MET A 111 18.03 14.42 -10.71
CA MET A 111 16.62 14.79 -10.65
C MET A 111 15.84 14.00 -9.59
N LEU A 112 16.17 12.72 -9.38
CA LEU A 112 15.52 11.88 -8.39
C LEU A 112 15.96 12.16 -6.95
N VAL A 113 17.24 12.46 -6.75
CA VAL A 113 17.84 12.54 -5.41
C VAL A 113 17.92 14.00 -4.91
N PHE A 114 18.08 14.96 -5.77
CA PHE A 114 18.23 16.38 -5.43
C PHE A 114 17.09 16.95 -4.58
N PRO A 115 15.79 16.67 -4.85
CA PRO A 115 14.70 17.16 -4.00
C PRO A 115 14.80 16.70 -2.53
N LYS A 116 15.36 15.53 -2.28
CA LYS A 116 15.56 14.99 -0.91
C LYS A 116 16.61 15.82 -0.16
N PHE A 117 17.67 16.20 -0.83
CA PHE A 117 18.69 17.10 -0.27
C PHE A 117 18.18 18.53 -0.10
N LEU A 118 17.34 19.03 -1.02
CA LEU A 118 16.66 20.31 -0.82
C LEU A 118 15.82 20.31 0.45
N GLY A 119 15.11 19.23 0.75
CA GLY A 119 14.40 19.07 2.01
C GLY A 119 15.32 19.24 3.22
N LEU A 120 16.50 18.59 3.22
CA LEU A 120 17.50 18.78 4.30
C LEU A 120 17.97 20.23 4.43
N ILE A 121 18.21 20.90 3.30
CA ILE A 121 18.64 22.32 3.28
C ILE A 121 17.55 23.21 3.88
N VAL A 122 16.27 22.97 3.57
CA VAL A 122 15.16 23.74 4.15
C VAL A 122 15.12 23.56 5.68
N TYR A 123 15.28 22.35 6.20
CA TYR A 123 15.36 22.12 7.64
C TYR A 123 16.60 22.76 8.27
N LEU A 124 17.73 22.80 7.57
CA LEU A 124 18.95 23.48 7.99
C LEU A 124 18.71 25.00 8.12
N THR A 125 18.15 25.64 7.09
CA THR A 125 17.89 27.08 7.07
C THR A 125 16.88 27.52 8.12
N GLN A 126 15.91 26.65 8.46
CA GLN A 126 14.90 26.92 9.47
C GLN A 126 15.32 26.51 10.90
N ASN A 127 16.51 25.93 11.07
CA ASN A 127 17.02 25.40 12.35
C ASN A 127 16.05 24.41 13.05
N LYS A 128 15.33 23.60 12.27
CA LYS A 128 14.28 22.69 12.72
C LYS A 128 14.71 21.22 12.83
N PHE A 129 16.00 20.90 12.81
CA PHE A 129 16.47 19.51 12.88
C PHE A 129 16.04 18.77 14.14
N LYS A 130 15.77 19.49 15.26
CA LYS A 130 15.26 18.86 16.48
C LYS A 130 13.93 18.16 16.25
N ASP A 131 13.11 18.67 15.33
CA ASP A 131 11.77 18.16 15.03
C ASP A 131 11.79 16.89 14.13
N ILE A 132 12.97 16.49 13.64
CA ILE A 132 13.17 15.31 12.76
C ILE A 132 14.30 14.38 13.25
N GLY A 133 14.53 14.33 14.56
CA GLY A 133 15.53 13.45 15.17
C GLY A 133 16.97 13.96 15.16
N GLY A 134 17.19 15.25 14.83
CA GLY A 134 18.50 15.91 14.76
C GLY A 134 19.17 15.79 13.38
N PHE A 135 20.25 16.53 13.17
CA PHE A 135 20.96 16.57 11.87
C PHE A 135 21.40 15.17 11.39
N PHE A 136 22.10 14.42 12.25
CA PHE A 136 22.56 13.07 11.89
C PHE A 136 21.39 12.08 11.68
N GLY A 137 20.28 12.24 12.45
CA GLY A 137 19.07 11.47 12.25
C GLY A 137 18.44 11.74 10.88
N ALA A 138 18.34 13.00 10.50
CA ALA A 138 17.81 13.42 9.20
C ALA A 138 18.67 12.91 8.03
N VAL A 139 19.99 13.05 8.11
CA VAL A 139 20.91 12.56 7.04
C VAL A 139 20.81 11.03 6.90
N LYS A 140 20.84 10.29 8.03
CA LYS A 140 20.66 8.83 8.00
C LYS A 140 19.32 8.43 7.39
N SER A 141 18.26 9.16 7.73
CA SER A 141 16.91 8.90 7.19
C SER A 141 16.86 9.09 5.69
N VAL A 142 17.45 10.16 5.16
CA VAL A 142 17.52 10.41 3.71
C VAL A 142 18.31 9.33 2.98
N LEU A 143 19.47 8.93 3.54
CA LEU A 143 20.28 7.85 2.92
C LEU A 143 19.53 6.51 2.94
N ALA A 144 18.91 6.16 4.07
CA ALA A 144 18.09 4.95 4.18
C ALA A 144 16.88 4.98 3.24
N GLU A 145 16.23 6.15 3.11
CA GLU A 145 15.13 6.34 2.18
C GLU A 145 15.56 6.17 0.72
N ILE A 146 16.72 6.68 0.32
CA ILE A 146 17.25 6.49 -1.04
C ILE A 146 17.41 5.00 -1.34
N VAL A 147 18.02 4.24 -0.42
CA VAL A 147 18.22 2.78 -0.58
C VAL A 147 16.87 2.05 -0.63
N PHE A 148 15.97 2.34 0.31
CA PHE A 148 14.66 1.71 0.35
C PHE A 148 13.82 2.05 -0.89
N SER A 149 13.86 3.30 -1.35
CA SER A 149 13.18 3.74 -2.57
C SER A 149 13.74 3.05 -3.81
N ALA A 150 15.06 2.91 -3.92
CA ALA A 150 15.70 2.22 -5.05
C ALA A 150 15.28 0.74 -5.13
N LEU A 151 15.14 0.06 -3.98
CA LEU A 151 14.69 -1.34 -3.93
C LEU A 151 13.17 -1.49 -4.12
N SER A 152 12.38 -0.51 -3.66
CA SER A 152 10.92 -0.53 -3.76
C SER A 152 10.40 -0.07 -5.13
N ALA A 153 11.14 0.81 -5.82
CA ALA A 153 10.73 1.37 -7.11
C ALA A 153 10.40 0.30 -8.17
N PRO A 154 11.20 -0.74 -8.40
CA PRO A 154 10.88 -1.77 -9.38
C PRO A 154 9.66 -2.61 -8.97
N ILE A 155 9.40 -2.77 -7.67
CA ILE A 155 8.20 -3.46 -7.17
C ILE A 155 6.96 -2.63 -7.51
N MET A 156 6.99 -1.33 -7.23
CA MET A 156 5.90 -0.41 -7.55
C MET A 156 5.71 -0.24 -9.06
N MET A 157 6.80 -0.21 -9.84
CA MET A 157 6.73 -0.23 -11.30
C MET A 157 5.91 -1.42 -11.82
N MET A 158 6.15 -2.62 -11.28
CA MET A 158 5.39 -3.82 -11.66
C MET A 158 3.92 -3.72 -11.28
N PHE A 159 3.60 -3.27 -10.07
CA PHE A 159 2.22 -3.06 -9.63
C PHE A 159 1.50 -2.02 -10.51
N GLN A 160 2.08 -0.84 -10.67
CA GLN A 160 1.45 0.23 -11.43
C GLN A 160 1.33 -0.10 -12.92
N SER A 161 2.32 -0.78 -13.51
CA SER A 161 2.21 -1.28 -14.87
C SER A 161 1.01 -2.23 -15.01
N LYS A 162 0.87 -3.18 -14.08
CA LYS A 162 -0.29 -4.08 -14.04
C LYS A 162 -1.60 -3.30 -13.90
N PHE A 163 -1.65 -2.29 -13.02
CA PHE A 163 -2.87 -1.49 -12.83
C PHE A 163 -3.27 -0.74 -14.10
N VAL A 164 -2.30 -0.12 -14.78
CA VAL A 164 -2.54 0.57 -16.05
C VAL A 164 -3.07 -0.41 -17.10
N PHE A 165 -2.47 -1.60 -17.26
CA PHE A 165 -2.95 -2.62 -18.17
C PHE A 165 -4.36 -3.12 -17.80
N ASP A 166 -4.63 -3.40 -16.53
CA ASP A 166 -5.94 -3.82 -16.04
C ASP A 166 -7.02 -2.77 -16.40
N ILE A 167 -6.73 -1.47 -16.19
CA ILE A 167 -7.65 -0.37 -16.46
C ILE A 167 -7.93 -0.25 -17.98
N PHE A 168 -6.91 -0.34 -18.82
CA PHE A 168 -7.11 -0.34 -20.27
C PHE A 168 -7.86 -1.58 -20.79
N ALA A 169 -7.73 -2.71 -20.07
CA ALA A 169 -8.51 -3.91 -20.31
C ALA A 169 -9.96 -3.83 -19.77
N GLY A 170 -10.34 -2.73 -19.13
CA GLY A 170 -11.68 -2.54 -18.57
C GLY A 170 -11.92 -3.24 -17.21
N ILE A 171 -10.86 -3.70 -16.54
CA ILE A 171 -10.94 -4.36 -15.23
C ILE A 171 -10.99 -3.29 -14.13
N ASP A 172 -12.15 -3.14 -13.50
CA ASP A 172 -12.36 -2.18 -12.42
C ASP A 172 -11.54 -2.53 -11.16
N ALA A 173 -11.08 -1.49 -10.46
CA ALA A 173 -10.37 -1.65 -9.18
C ALA A 173 -11.29 -2.15 -8.06
N GLY A 174 -12.60 -1.87 -8.14
CA GLY A 174 -13.56 -2.12 -7.10
C GLY A 174 -13.35 -1.23 -5.86
N TRP A 175 -14.31 -1.26 -4.96
CA TRP A 175 -14.24 -0.54 -3.68
C TRP A 175 -14.13 -1.52 -2.53
N ASN A 176 -12.91 -1.87 -2.14
CA ASN A 176 -12.66 -2.67 -0.94
C ASN A 176 -12.27 -1.77 0.22
N THR A 177 -12.73 -2.09 1.43
CA THR A 177 -12.29 -1.42 2.65
C THR A 177 -10.78 -1.59 2.81
N GLN A 178 -10.11 -0.51 3.25
CA GLN A 178 -8.68 -0.61 3.57
C GLN A 178 -8.50 -1.39 4.85
N ASN A 179 -7.55 -2.33 4.84
CA ASN A 179 -7.08 -2.94 6.08
C ASN A 179 -6.32 -1.87 6.88
N ARG A 180 -6.70 -1.69 8.15
CA ARG A 180 -6.07 -0.76 9.09
C ARG A 180 -5.40 -1.51 10.25
N ASP A 181 -5.45 -2.84 10.23
CA ASP A 181 -4.87 -3.65 11.29
C ASP A 181 -3.35 -3.73 11.10
N GLU A 182 -2.61 -3.47 12.15
CA GLU A 182 -1.14 -3.47 12.19
C GLU A 182 -0.53 -4.87 12.32
N THR A 183 -1.25 -5.90 11.89
CA THR A 183 -0.84 -7.32 12.03
C THR A 183 0.39 -7.69 11.19
N GLY A 184 0.80 -6.81 10.27
CA GLY A 184 1.89 -7.06 9.34
C GLY A 184 1.50 -8.02 8.21
N THR A 185 2.32 -8.05 7.16
CA THR A 185 2.09 -8.94 6.01
C THR A 185 2.57 -10.36 6.29
N SER A 186 1.69 -11.35 6.16
CA SER A 186 2.06 -12.76 6.29
C SER A 186 2.89 -13.26 5.10
N PHE A 187 3.69 -14.32 5.29
CA PHE A 187 4.46 -14.92 4.19
C PHE A 187 3.55 -15.40 3.04
N ARG A 188 2.40 -16.00 3.37
CA ARG A 188 1.43 -16.49 2.37
C ARG A 188 0.90 -15.36 1.50
N GLU A 189 0.57 -14.24 2.10
CA GLU A 189 0.10 -13.05 1.40
C GLU A 189 1.20 -12.41 0.57
N ALA A 190 2.40 -12.20 1.15
CA ALA A 190 3.56 -11.69 0.43
C ALA A 190 3.90 -12.57 -0.78
N TRP A 191 3.92 -13.89 -0.62
CA TRP A 191 4.13 -14.84 -1.71
C TRP A 191 3.06 -14.72 -2.80
N ALA A 192 1.79 -14.66 -2.42
CA ALA A 192 0.69 -14.56 -3.39
C ALA A 192 0.80 -13.30 -4.25
N ARG A 193 1.26 -12.18 -3.67
CA ARG A 193 1.36 -10.89 -4.36
C ARG A 193 2.69 -10.70 -5.10
N HIS A 194 3.81 -11.18 -4.55
CA HIS A 194 5.15 -10.86 -5.03
C HIS A 194 5.87 -12.01 -5.74
N ARG A 195 5.34 -13.24 -5.77
CA ARG A 195 6.02 -14.39 -6.40
C ARG A 195 6.51 -14.11 -7.82
N TRP A 196 5.70 -13.43 -8.63
CA TRP A 196 6.07 -13.11 -10.00
C TRP A 196 7.15 -12.03 -10.09
N HIS A 197 7.18 -11.08 -9.15
CA HIS A 197 8.25 -10.10 -9.04
C HIS A 197 9.57 -10.80 -8.74
N THR A 198 9.59 -11.69 -7.75
CA THR A 198 10.77 -12.46 -7.35
C THR A 198 11.27 -13.36 -8.48
N ILE A 199 10.37 -14.10 -9.14
CA ILE A 199 10.73 -14.97 -10.27
C ILE A 199 11.30 -14.15 -11.44
N LEU A 200 10.64 -13.03 -11.79
CA LEU A 200 11.11 -12.16 -12.86
C LEU A 200 12.48 -11.55 -12.54
N GLY A 201 12.67 -11.08 -11.30
CA GLY A 201 13.97 -10.56 -10.85
C GLY A 201 15.07 -11.60 -10.94
N ALA A 202 14.84 -12.83 -10.46
CA ALA A 202 15.81 -13.93 -10.51
C ALA A 202 16.11 -14.35 -11.96
N ALA A 203 15.09 -14.55 -12.78
CA ALA A 203 15.26 -14.92 -14.18
C ALA A 203 16.03 -13.85 -14.96
N THR A 204 15.69 -12.58 -14.80
CA THR A 204 16.40 -11.46 -15.45
C THR A 204 17.85 -11.40 -14.99
N THR A 205 18.14 -11.60 -13.69
CA THR A 205 19.51 -11.64 -13.17
C THR A 205 20.34 -12.72 -13.86
N VAL A 206 19.81 -13.93 -13.98
CA VAL A 206 20.50 -15.06 -14.64
C VAL A 206 20.72 -14.79 -16.12
N ILE A 207 19.70 -14.29 -16.82
CA ILE A 207 19.78 -13.96 -18.25
C ILE A 207 20.85 -12.89 -18.49
N VAL A 208 20.83 -11.80 -17.73
CA VAL A 208 21.76 -10.67 -17.90
C VAL A 208 23.18 -11.11 -17.54
N TRP A 209 23.35 -11.88 -16.47
CA TRP A 209 24.67 -12.44 -16.11
C TRP A 209 25.26 -13.31 -17.22
N LYS A 210 24.45 -14.20 -17.80
CA LYS A 210 24.93 -15.16 -18.80
C LYS A 210 25.10 -14.54 -20.18
N TYR A 211 24.20 -13.66 -20.61
CA TYR A 211 24.12 -13.21 -22.00
C TYR A 211 24.36 -11.71 -22.20
N ALA A 212 24.38 -10.90 -21.15
CA ALA A 212 24.54 -9.44 -21.25
C ALA A 212 25.35 -8.88 -20.08
N HIS A 213 26.52 -9.46 -19.80
CA HIS A 213 27.33 -9.16 -18.61
C HIS A 213 27.65 -7.67 -18.43
N SER A 214 27.82 -6.91 -19.51
CA SER A 214 28.02 -5.45 -19.46
C SER A 214 26.82 -4.69 -18.88
N LEU A 215 25.60 -5.23 -19.01
CA LEU A 215 24.37 -4.66 -18.49
C LEU A 215 24.11 -5.07 -17.03
N PHE A 216 24.80 -6.09 -16.52
CA PHE A 216 24.53 -6.69 -15.21
C PHE A 216 24.53 -5.66 -14.07
N TRP A 217 25.58 -4.86 -13.98
CA TRP A 217 25.73 -3.87 -12.90
C TRP A 217 24.66 -2.78 -12.95
N TRP A 218 24.21 -2.40 -14.16
CA TRP A 218 23.14 -1.42 -14.35
C TRP A 218 21.75 -1.96 -13.97
N MET A 219 21.53 -3.24 -14.20
CA MET A 219 20.27 -3.89 -13.87
C MET A 219 20.19 -4.36 -12.39
N LEU A 220 21.34 -4.44 -11.71
CA LEU A 220 21.42 -5.01 -10.37
C LEU A 220 20.46 -4.35 -9.35
N PRO A 221 20.34 -3.01 -9.23
CA PRO A 221 19.39 -2.41 -8.28
C PRO A 221 17.95 -2.83 -8.56
N ILE A 222 17.58 -2.96 -9.83
CA ILE A 222 16.23 -3.33 -10.27
C ILE A 222 15.95 -4.79 -9.95
N THR A 223 16.86 -5.68 -10.35
CA THR A 223 16.68 -7.13 -10.18
C THR A 223 16.74 -7.53 -8.70
N VAL A 224 17.64 -6.93 -7.91
CA VAL A 224 17.70 -7.15 -6.45
C VAL A 224 16.42 -6.66 -5.77
N GLY A 225 15.90 -5.49 -6.14
CA GLY A 225 14.61 -5.00 -5.61
C GLY A 225 13.46 -5.99 -5.88
N LEU A 226 13.37 -6.51 -7.11
CA LEU A 226 12.37 -7.51 -7.47
C LEU A 226 12.57 -8.84 -6.73
N MET A 227 13.80 -9.34 -6.63
CA MET A 227 14.12 -10.57 -5.90
C MET A 227 13.79 -10.47 -4.42
N LEU A 228 14.03 -9.32 -3.81
CA LEU A 228 13.79 -9.05 -2.41
C LEU A 228 12.36 -8.54 -2.13
N SER A 229 11.46 -8.57 -3.10
CA SER A 229 10.10 -8.02 -2.95
C SER A 229 9.32 -8.66 -1.79
N ILE A 230 9.44 -9.97 -1.57
CA ILE A 230 8.81 -10.70 -0.46
C ILE A 230 9.36 -10.24 0.89
N PRO A 231 10.68 -10.36 1.18
CA PRO A 231 11.23 -9.92 2.47
C PRO A 231 11.06 -8.41 2.71
N ILE A 232 11.16 -7.56 1.69
CA ILE A 232 10.92 -6.12 1.82
C ILE A 232 9.49 -5.87 2.30
N SER A 233 8.47 -6.48 1.65
CA SER A 233 7.08 -6.33 2.02
C SER A 233 6.80 -6.82 3.44
N MET A 234 7.37 -7.97 3.83
CA MET A 234 7.19 -8.53 5.18
C MET A 234 7.88 -7.73 6.28
N ILE A 235 9.11 -7.24 6.04
CA ILE A 235 9.88 -6.52 7.05
C ILE A 235 9.33 -5.11 7.23
N SER A 236 8.99 -4.42 6.14
CA SER A 236 8.49 -3.04 6.19
C SER A 236 7.11 -2.92 6.84
N SER A 237 6.28 -3.98 6.80
CA SER A 237 4.95 -3.99 7.39
C SER A 237 4.92 -4.36 8.88
N ARG A 238 6.06 -4.76 9.48
CA ARG A 238 6.11 -5.14 10.90
C ARG A 238 6.18 -3.92 11.81
N GLU A 239 5.28 -3.82 12.76
CA GLU A 239 5.28 -2.79 13.80
C GLU A 239 6.64 -2.70 14.54
N LYS A 240 7.21 -3.85 14.90
CA LYS A 240 8.54 -3.92 15.56
C LYS A 240 9.65 -3.25 14.75
N THR A 241 9.58 -3.32 13.41
CA THR A 241 10.56 -2.66 12.52
C THR A 241 10.39 -1.13 12.58
N GLY A 242 9.15 -0.64 12.58
CA GLY A 242 8.85 0.79 12.73
C GLY A 242 9.31 1.33 14.09
N ILE A 243 9.00 0.63 15.18
CA ILE A 243 9.45 0.99 16.54
C ILE A 243 10.99 1.03 16.63
N ALA A 244 11.67 0.03 16.05
CA ALA A 244 13.13 0.00 16.01
C ALA A 244 13.71 1.16 15.19
N ALA A 245 13.14 1.47 14.03
CA ALA A 245 13.53 2.60 13.22
C ALA A 245 13.39 3.92 13.98
N ARG A 246 12.27 4.14 14.64
CA ARG A 246 12.02 5.32 15.49
C ARG A 246 13.03 5.41 16.65
N LYS A 247 13.30 4.31 17.34
CA LYS A 247 14.30 4.26 18.43
C LYS A 247 15.70 4.69 17.97
N HIS A 248 16.06 4.34 16.75
CA HIS A 248 17.33 4.70 16.11
C HIS A 248 17.28 6.04 15.36
N LYS A 249 16.20 6.81 15.49
CA LYS A 249 15.99 8.12 14.87
C LYS A 249 16.00 8.07 13.34
N TYR A 250 15.43 7.01 12.75
CA TYR A 250 15.13 6.93 11.32
C TYR A 250 13.68 7.37 11.06
N PHE A 251 13.48 8.11 9.98
CA PHE A 251 12.17 8.49 9.43
C PHE A 251 11.24 9.23 10.40
N ILE A 252 11.80 9.96 11.38
CA ILE A 252 11.01 10.73 12.35
C ILE A 252 10.39 11.93 11.63
N ILE A 253 9.10 12.13 11.86
CA ILE A 253 8.34 13.30 11.41
C ILE A 253 8.04 14.23 12.60
N PRO A 254 7.82 15.54 12.36
CA PRO A 254 7.55 16.50 13.44
C PRO A 254 6.38 16.10 14.34
N GLU A 255 5.34 15.50 13.80
CA GLU A 255 4.13 15.07 14.49
C GLU A 255 4.40 13.94 15.51
N GLU A 256 5.46 13.15 15.32
CA GLU A 256 5.88 12.13 16.31
C GLU A 256 6.60 12.73 17.52
N ILE A 257 7.21 13.91 17.35
CA ILE A 257 7.90 14.62 18.45
C ILE A 257 6.94 15.57 19.14
N ARG A 258 6.12 16.29 18.37
CA ARG A 258 5.09 17.20 18.86
C ARG A 258 3.75 16.71 18.36
N VAL A 259 3.16 15.80 19.13
CA VAL A 259 1.85 15.24 18.79
C VAL A 259 0.83 16.36 18.67
N PRO A 260 0.10 16.48 17.56
CA PRO A 260 -0.95 17.47 17.40
C PRO A 260 -2.04 17.36 18.47
N GLU A 261 -2.53 18.49 18.96
CA GLU A 261 -3.52 18.56 20.03
C GLU A 261 -4.77 17.73 19.73
N ILE A 262 -5.29 17.81 18.51
CA ILE A 262 -6.45 17.03 18.05
C ILE A 262 -6.24 15.50 18.18
N LEU A 263 -5.03 15.01 17.93
CA LEU A 263 -4.71 13.58 18.08
C LEU A 263 -4.62 13.19 19.57
N THR A 264 -4.09 14.09 20.40
CA THR A 264 -4.02 13.89 21.86
C THR A 264 -5.43 13.83 22.44
N GLU A 265 -6.30 14.78 22.08
CA GLU A 265 -7.70 14.81 22.49
C GLU A 265 -8.46 13.55 22.02
N ALA A 266 -8.26 13.12 20.76
CA ALA A 266 -8.89 11.91 20.23
C ALA A 266 -8.45 10.65 20.98
N LEU A 267 -7.16 10.54 21.31
CA LEU A 267 -6.62 9.43 22.10
C LEU A 267 -7.14 9.42 23.53
N ASP A 268 -7.24 10.60 24.16
CA ASP A 268 -7.76 10.72 25.53
C ASP A 268 -9.26 10.42 25.56
N PHE A 269 -10.02 10.87 24.57
CA PHE A 269 -11.43 10.52 24.40
C PHE A 269 -11.61 9.02 24.20
N LYS A 270 -10.78 8.38 23.36
CA LYS A 270 -10.76 6.92 23.18
C LYS A 270 -10.47 6.18 24.49
N LYS A 271 -9.51 6.66 25.30
CA LYS A 271 -9.22 6.09 26.64
C LYS A 271 -10.40 6.25 27.58
N GLN A 272 -11.02 7.43 27.63
CA GLN A 272 -12.22 7.68 28.44
C GLN A 272 -13.37 6.76 28.05
N LEU A 273 -13.60 6.55 26.74
CA LEU A 273 -14.59 5.60 26.25
C LEU A 273 -14.24 4.15 26.64
N SER A 274 -12.97 3.75 26.52
CA SER A 274 -12.54 2.41 26.92
C SER A 274 -12.62 2.17 28.44
N HIS A 275 -12.38 3.19 29.26
CA HIS A 275 -12.58 3.12 30.72
C HIS A 275 -14.07 3.13 31.10
N ARG A 276 -14.91 3.88 30.39
CA ARG A 276 -16.37 3.85 30.58
C ARG A 276 -16.99 2.53 30.19
N ASN A 277 -16.42 1.89 29.15
CA ASN A 277 -16.89 0.63 28.60
C ASN A 277 -15.90 -0.48 28.93
N GLY A 278 -15.54 -0.66 30.19
CA GLY A 278 -14.61 -1.73 30.67
C GLY A 278 -14.93 -3.15 30.18
N GLN A 279 -15.93 -3.30 29.33
CA GLN A 279 -16.30 -4.47 28.57
C GLN A 279 -16.11 -4.18 27.07
N LYS A 280 -15.52 -5.12 26.35
CA LYS A 280 -15.59 -5.12 24.88
C LYS A 280 -17.05 -5.04 24.48
N PHE A 281 -17.46 -4.03 23.71
CA PHE A 281 -18.80 -3.95 23.14
C PHE A 281 -18.92 -5.06 22.09
N GLY A 282 -19.53 -6.16 22.47
CA GLY A 282 -19.78 -7.33 21.62
C GLY A 282 -21.27 -7.59 21.45
N VAL A 283 -21.62 -8.61 20.73
CA VAL A 283 -23.00 -9.10 20.57
C VAL A 283 -23.63 -9.38 21.93
N GLU A 284 -22.85 -9.80 22.93
CA GLU A 284 -23.25 -10.04 24.30
C GLU A 284 -23.95 -8.83 24.93
N ASN A 285 -23.37 -7.65 24.79
CA ASN A 285 -23.95 -6.40 25.32
C ASN A 285 -25.30 -6.06 24.65
N ILE A 286 -25.45 -6.37 23.35
CA ILE A 286 -26.70 -6.16 22.62
C ILE A 286 -27.76 -7.18 23.07
N VAL A 287 -27.34 -8.40 23.43
CA VAL A 287 -28.24 -9.43 23.90
C VAL A 287 -28.70 -9.16 25.34
N ASP A 288 -27.81 -8.68 26.21
CA ASP A 288 -28.08 -8.47 27.63
C ASP A 288 -28.88 -7.19 27.90
N ASP A 289 -28.68 -6.13 27.11
CA ASP A 289 -29.34 -4.82 27.30
C ASP A 289 -30.50 -4.64 26.29
N SER A 290 -31.73 -4.57 26.81
CA SER A 290 -32.94 -4.40 26.00
C SER A 290 -33.00 -3.09 25.24
N VAL A 291 -32.39 -2.01 25.78
CA VAL A 291 -32.36 -0.70 25.11
C VAL A 291 -31.37 -0.74 23.95
N LEU A 292 -30.17 -1.30 24.15
CA LEU A 292 -29.19 -1.47 23.11
C LEU A 292 -29.69 -2.40 22.01
N ASN A 293 -30.37 -3.49 22.36
CA ASN A 293 -31.00 -4.41 21.42
C ASN A 293 -32.01 -3.69 20.52
N ALA A 294 -32.92 -2.95 21.14
CA ALA A 294 -33.94 -2.19 20.41
C ALA A 294 -33.34 -1.13 19.52
N LEU A 295 -32.33 -0.36 20.01
CA LEU A 295 -31.61 0.64 19.23
C LEU A 295 -30.87 0.02 18.05
N HIS A 296 -30.16 -1.10 18.27
CA HIS A 296 -29.47 -1.77 17.20
C HIS A 296 -30.41 -2.26 16.10
N ILE A 297 -31.54 -2.88 16.47
CA ILE A 297 -32.55 -3.35 15.52
C ILE A 297 -33.16 -2.17 14.74
N LEU A 298 -33.41 -1.03 15.42
CA LEU A 298 -33.96 0.17 14.79
C LEU A 298 -33.00 0.80 13.76
N MET A 299 -31.70 0.66 14.00
CA MET A 299 -30.64 1.19 13.11
C MET A 299 -30.34 0.29 11.92
N LEU A 300 -30.83 -0.97 11.89
CA LEU A 300 -30.64 -1.82 10.75
C LEU A 300 -31.38 -1.29 9.51
N PRO A 301 -30.74 -1.31 8.32
CA PRO A 301 -31.36 -0.82 7.09
C PRO A 301 -32.59 -1.65 6.73
N VAL A 302 -33.76 -1.02 6.67
CA VAL A 302 -35.04 -1.69 6.36
C VAL A 302 -35.11 -2.22 4.93
N ASN A 303 -34.35 -1.63 3.98
CA ASN A 303 -34.37 -1.95 2.55
C ASN A 303 -32.95 -1.95 1.92
N GLY A 304 -31.89 -2.13 2.69
CA GLY A 304 -30.52 -2.21 2.18
C GLY A 304 -30.11 -3.64 1.83
N PRO A 305 -29.12 -3.86 0.94
CA PRO A 305 -28.55 -5.19 0.78
C PRO A 305 -27.91 -5.61 2.11
N ALA A 306 -28.47 -6.69 2.71
CA ALA A 306 -27.82 -7.34 3.84
C ALA A 306 -26.45 -7.89 3.38
N PRO A 307 -25.42 -7.84 4.23
CA PRO A 307 -24.15 -8.49 3.91
C PRO A 307 -24.40 -9.96 3.61
N GLU A 308 -23.79 -10.48 2.56
CA GLU A 308 -23.83 -11.90 2.26
C GLU A 308 -23.02 -12.64 3.34
N PHE A 309 -23.70 -13.38 4.17
CA PHE A 309 -23.10 -14.34 5.11
C PHE A 309 -23.61 -15.75 4.82
N GLY A 310 -22.74 -16.74 4.98
CA GLY A 310 -23.11 -18.14 4.75
C GLY A 310 -24.15 -18.62 5.78
N THR A 311 -25.14 -19.41 5.35
CA THR A 311 -26.13 -20.05 6.22
C THR A 311 -25.47 -20.83 7.37
N LYS A 312 -24.28 -21.41 7.13
CA LYS A 312 -23.49 -22.08 8.16
C LYS A 312 -23.00 -21.17 9.27
N ALA A 313 -22.60 -19.94 8.93
CA ALA A 313 -22.14 -18.95 9.92
C ALA A 313 -23.26 -18.58 10.89
N LEU A 314 -24.46 -18.33 10.35
CA LEU A 314 -25.63 -18.02 11.19
C LEU A 314 -26.04 -19.18 12.09
N GLU A 315 -26.03 -20.42 11.59
CA GLU A 315 -26.37 -21.59 12.39
C GLU A 315 -25.37 -21.86 13.53
N MET A 316 -24.06 -21.72 13.23
CA MET A 316 -23.01 -21.84 14.25
C MET A 316 -23.13 -20.73 15.30
N ALA A 317 -23.43 -19.52 14.85
CA ALA A 317 -23.61 -18.36 15.71
C ALA A 317 -24.82 -18.53 16.65
N LYS A 318 -25.95 -19.11 16.16
CA LYS A 318 -27.11 -19.42 16.99
C LYS A 318 -26.77 -20.44 18.08
N ILE A 319 -26.03 -21.49 17.75
CA ILE A 319 -25.61 -22.52 18.74
C ILE A 319 -24.76 -21.88 19.84
N LYS A 320 -23.80 -21.03 19.47
CA LYS A 320 -22.98 -20.32 20.46
C LYS A 320 -23.80 -19.35 21.32
N LEU A 321 -24.75 -18.67 20.71
CA LEU A 321 -25.67 -17.76 21.39
C LEU A 321 -26.58 -18.52 22.38
N GLU A 322 -27.11 -19.68 22.02
CA GLU A 322 -27.88 -20.51 22.89
C GLU A 322 -27.06 -21.05 24.09
N ASN A 323 -25.78 -21.41 23.84
CA ASN A 323 -24.87 -21.80 24.92
C ASN A 323 -24.52 -20.63 25.85
N TYR A 324 -24.41 -19.44 25.33
CA TYR A 324 -24.22 -18.21 26.14
C TYR A 324 -25.45 -17.96 27.04
N ILE A 325 -26.65 -18.03 26.48
CA ILE A 325 -27.89 -17.78 27.22
C ILE A 325 -28.10 -18.86 28.28
N ASN A 326 -28.01 -20.14 27.92
CA ASN A 326 -28.43 -21.22 28.80
C ASN A 326 -27.35 -21.67 29.81
N HIS A 327 -26.07 -21.40 29.54
CA HIS A 327 -24.94 -21.93 30.33
C HIS A 327 -23.94 -20.85 30.74
N GLY A 328 -24.14 -19.60 30.37
CA GLY A 328 -23.23 -18.49 30.68
C GLY A 328 -21.81 -18.64 30.07
N LEU A 329 -21.66 -19.44 28.99
CA LEU A 329 -20.39 -19.68 28.33
C LEU A 329 -20.02 -18.47 27.48
N GLU A 330 -18.72 -18.12 27.48
CA GLU A 330 -18.20 -17.00 26.67
C GLU A 330 -18.48 -17.21 25.15
N MET A 331 -19.02 -16.18 24.49
CA MET A 331 -19.31 -16.25 23.05
C MET A 331 -18.03 -15.94 22.24
N ASP A 332 -17.26 -16.97 21.87
CA ASP A 332 -16.15 -16.85 20.93
C ASP A 332 -16.69 -16.91 19.48
N LEU A 333 -17.11 -15.75 18.95
CA LEU A 333 -17.66 -15.62 17.61
C LEU A 333 -16.55 -15.26 16.60
N SER A 334 -16.54 -15.93 15.46
CA SER A 334 -15.79 -15.45 14.31
C SER A 334 -16.44 -14.18 13.73
N ARG A 335 -15.70 -13.38 12.98
CA ARG A 335 -16.21 -12.15 12.37
C ARG A 335 -17.43 -12.39 11.47
N GLU A 336 -17.48 -13.51 10.76
CA GLU A 336 -18.63 -13.87 9.91
C GLU A 336 -19.85 -14.23 10.75
N GLU A 337 -19.67 -14.94 11.86
CA GLU A 337 -20.74 -15.29 12.81
C GLU A 337 -21.27 -14.05 13.52
N GLU A 338 -20.39 -13.14 13.92
CA GLU A 338 -20.78 -11.86 14.54
C GLU A 338 -21.63 -11.00 13.59
N ILE A 339 -21.19 -10.85 12.33
CA ILE A 339 -21.97 -10.13 11.30
C ILE A 339 -23.30 -10.82 11.08
N ALA A 340 -23.34 -12.15 10.99
CA ALA A 340 -24.58 -12.90 10.77
C ALA A 340 -25.61 -12.68 11.90
N LEU A 341 -25.18 -12.63 13.17
CA LEU A 341 -26.05 -12.31 14.30
C LEU A 341 -26.51 -10.87 14.28
N LEU A 342 -25.59 -9.91 14.08
CA LEU A 342 -25.89 -8.48 14.08
C LEU A 342 -26.91 -8.08 13.00
N TYR A 343 -26.93 -8.80 11.87
CA TYR A 343 -27.89 -8.58 10.79
C TYR A 343 -29.12 -9.50 10.86
N SER A 344 -29.31 -10.22 11.98
CA SER A 344 -30.46 -11.11 12.21
C SER A 344 -31.35 -10.57 13.34
N PRO A 345 -32.21 -9.55 13.09
CA PRO A 345 -33.00 -8.88 14.12
C PRO A 345 -33.91 -9.83 14.90
N ASP A 346 -34.50 -10.84 14.25
CA ASP A 346 -35.37 -11.79 14.89
C ASP A 346 -34.63 -12.67 15.89
N VAL A 347 -33.38 -13.05 15.56
CA VAL A 347 -32.55 -13.87 16.46
C VAL A 347 -32.12 -13.04 17.67
N LEU A 348 -31.68 -11.80 17.47
CA LEU A 348 -31.28 -10.90 18.56
C LEU A 348 -32.44 -10.56 19.49
N LYS A 349 -33.63 -10.33 18.93
CA LYS A 349 -34.86 -10.05 19.70
C LYS A 349 -35.25 -11.23 20.58
N LYS A 350 -35.23 -12.43 19.99
CA LYS A 350 -35.52 -13.68 20.72
C LYS A 350 -34.49 -13.94 21.83
N ALA A 351 -33.21 -13.76 21.54
CA ALA A 351 -32.11 -13.93 22.49
C ALA A 351 -32.23 -12.98 23.70
N ASN A 352 -32.50 -11.69 23.45
CA ASN A 352 -32.71 -10.71 24.52
C ASN A 352 -33.91 -11.09 25.40
N LEU A 353 -35.01 -11.49 24.79
CA LEU A 353 -36.23 -11.93 25.51
C LEU A 353 -35.94 -13.14 26.40
N MET A 354 -35.20 -14.14 25.89
CA MET A 354 -34.82 -15.34 26.67
C MET A 354 -33.92 -14.96 27.85
N LYS A 355 -32.94 -14.07 27.65
CA LYS A 355 -32.06 -13.59 28.72
C LYS A 355 -32.78 -12.79 29.79
N GLN A 356 -33.80 -12.00 29.42
CA GLN A 356 -34.65 -11.27 30.37
C GLN A 356 -35.53 -12.25 31.22
N LEU A 357 -36.04 -13.32 30.61
CA LEU A 357 -36.81 -14.32 31.31
C LEU A 357 -35.94 -15.13 32.30
N GLU A 358 -34.70 -15.44 31.94
CA GLU A 358 -33.72 -16.09 32.82
C GLU A 358 -33.44 -15.24 34.06
N ASN A 359 -33.13 -13.94 33.84
CA ASN A 359 -32.90 -12.99 34.94
C ASN A 359 -34.11 -12.79 35.85
N CYS A 360 -35.36 -12.96 35.34
CA CYS A 360 -36.57 -12.89 36.15
C CYS A 360 -36.83 -14.18 36.98
N ASN A 361 -36.28 -15.30 36.56
CA ASN A 361 -36.45 -16.59 37.27
C ASN A 361 -35.39 -16.80 38.38
N GLU A 362 -34.32 -16.01 38.40
CA GLU A 362 -33.27 -15.99 39.43
C GLU A 362 -33.58 -15.04 40.59
N LEU A 363 -34.63 -14.20 40.48
CA LEU A 363 -35.15 -13.32 41.54
C LEU A 363 -36.32 -13.98 42.28
#